data_6edc7f2672fdd246b4128ce5affc20c0
#
_entry.id   6edc7f2672fdd246b4128ce5affc20c0
#
_cell.length_a   1.000
_cell.length_b   1.000
_cell.length_c   1.000
_cell.angle_alpha   90.00
_cell.angle_beta   90.00
_cell.angle_gamma   90.00
#
_symmetry.space_group_name_H-M   'P 1'
#
loop_
_entity.id
_entity.type
_entity.pdbx_description
1 polymer ?
#
loop_
_entity_poly.entity_id
_entity_poly.type
_entity_poly.pdbx_seq_one_letter_code
_entity_poly.pdbx_strand_id
1 'polypeptide(L)'
;MKQVCVYHAGCPDGFGAAWATWKGWGEQGDFIPRGHDDRLDPRIAEGALVAFVDIAPSTDELETLADAAAQLTILDHHVTNQQRILGDYELMEAMQDRGHFIHFDMKRSGAMLAWNHFNPDEEPPDLLRYVQDQDLWNWELPDSEAVNSAIGSYPHRFEVWDELASKSIESLVQEGSSIVRTNQIEVDRAVRHRTTLNISGRSVEAANSRTQRSAIGHALAERRAFGDPWACVYRIETREVHATLYSIGDFDVGTIASELGGGGHKNAAGFTVDFKTFFEDFLV
;
A
#
# COMPACT_ATOMS: atom_id res chain seq x y z
N MET A 1 -24.80 16.32 -1.05
CA MET A 1 -23.63 16.76 -0.23
C MET A 1 -22.41 16.40 -1.06
N LYS A 2 -21.36 17.23 -1.03
CA LYS A 2 -20.10 16.94 -1.72
C LYS A 2 -19.50 15.66 -1.14
N GLN A 3 -18.93 14.79 -1.98
CA GLN A 3 -18.25 13.55 -1.59
C GLN A 3 -16.81 13.61 -2.09
N VAL A 4 -15.84 13.31 -1.22
CA VAL A 4 -14.41 13.30 -1.53
C VAL A 4 -13.79 12.02 -1.02
N CYS A 5 -13.28 11.21 -1.92
CA CYS A 5 -12.53 9.99 -1.60
C CYS A 5 -11.05 10.24 -1.84
N VAL A 6 -10.25 10.13 -0.81
CA VAL A 6 -8.78 10.17 -0.86
C VAL A 6 -8.28 8.74 -0.73
N TYR A 7 -7.49 8.27 -1.69
CA TYR A 7 -7.05 6.88 -1.72
C TYR A 7 -5.53 6.77 -1.96
N HIS A 8 -4.94 5.68 -1.49
CA HIS A 8 -3.52 5.42 -1.69
C HIS A 8 -3.19 5.29 -3.17
N ALA A 9 -2.27 6.14 -3.64
CA ALA A 9 -1.89 6.18 -5.03
C ALA A 9 -0.90 5.06 -5.40
N GLY A 10 -1.01 4.56 -6.64
CA GLY A 10 0.03 3.75 -7.27
C GLY A 10 0.02 2.26 -6.95
N CYS A 11 -0.94 1.74 -6.19
CA CYS A 11 -1.12 0.31 -5.96
C CYS A 11 -2.54 -0.17 -6.31
N PRO A 12 -2.72 -1.46 -6.64
CA PRO A 12 -4.05 -2.04 -6.90
C PRO A 12 -4.99 -1.98 -5.69
N ASP A 13 -4.46 -2.09 -4.46
CA ASP A 13 -5.30 -2.06 -3.26
C ASP A 13 -5.92 -0.67 -3.05
N GLY A 14 -5.12 0.39 -3.06
CA GLY A 14 -5.64 1.75 -2.94
C GLY A 14 -6.61 2.12 -4.05
N PHE A 15 -6.33 1.72 -5.30
CA PHE A 15 -7.29 1.96 -6.39
C PHE A 15 -8.54 1.08 -6.26
N GLY A 16 -8.40 -0.16 -5.80
CA GLY A 16 -9.52 -1.05 -5.45
C GLY A 16 -10.41 -0.46 -4.38
N ALA A 17 -9.82 0.18 -3.37
CA ALA A 17 -10.55 0.89 -2.32
C ALA A 17 -11.32 2.11 -2.88
N ALA A 18 -10.70 2.88 -3.77
CA ALA A 18 -11.38 3.96 -4.48
C ALA A 18 -12.53 3.43 -5.36
N TRP A 19 -12.30 2.35 -6.10
CA TRP A 19 -13.35 1.72 -6.93
C TRP A 19 -14.50 1.19 -6.09
N ALA A 20 -14.24 0.53 -4.97
CA ALA A 20 -15.26 0.08 -4.03
C ALA A 20 -16.10 1.25 -3.49
N THR A 21 -15.45 2.37 -3.16
CA THR A 21 -16.13 3.60 -2.74
C THR A 21 -16.98 4.18 -3.86
N TRP A 22 -16.47 4.20 -5.09
CA TRP A 22 -17.18 4.67 -6.27
C TRP A 22 -18.43 3.81 -6.56
N LYS A 23 -18.36 2.50 -6.37
CA LYS A 23 -19.54 1.61 -6.48
C LYS A 23 -20.63 1.98 -5.48
N GLY A 24 -20.27 2.29 -4.24
CA GLY A 24 -21.23 2.66 -3.20
C GLY A 24 -21.76 4.09 -3.31
N TRP A 25 -20.91 5.04 -3.72
CA TRP A 25 -21.30 6.46 -3.82
C TRP A 25 -21.88 6.86 -5.17
N GLY A 26 -21.52 6.15 -6.25
CA GLY A 26 -21.79 6.54 -7.64
C GLY A 26 -20.77 7.54 -8.19
N GLU A 27 -21.04 8.05 -9.40
CA GLU A 27 -20.11 8.82 -10.21
C GLU A 27 -19.87 10.28 -9.73
N GLN A 28 -20.59 10.75 -8.73
CA GLN A 28 -20.58 12.17 -8.34
C GLN A 28 -19.47 12.55 -7.31
N GLY A 29 -18.68 11.61 -6.88
CA GLY A 29 -17.59 11.84 -5.94
C GLY A 29 -16.32 12.38 -6.60
N ASP A 30 -15.56 13.21 -5.88
CA ASP A 30 -14.19 13.58 -6.22
C ASP A 30 -13.25 12.49 -5.70
N PHE A 31 -12.47 11.85 -6.58
CA PHE A 31 -11.52 10.79 -6.23
C PHE A 31 -10.09 11.28 -6.39
N ILE A 32 -9.35 11.38 -5.29
CA ILE A 32 -8.03 12.02 -5.21
C ILE A 32 -6.97 10.97 -4.87
N PRO A 33 -6.09 10.59 -5.82
CA PRO A 33 -4.94 9.75 -5.50
C PRO A 33 -3.95 10.52 -4.63
N ARG A 34 -3.41 9.86 -3.59
CA ARG A 34 -2.48 10.46 -2.65
C ARG A 34 -1.34 9.52 -2.30
N GLY A 35 -0.10 10.03 -2.34
CA GLY A 35 1.06 9.41 -1.70
C GLY A 35 1.14 9.73 -0.20
N HIS A 36 1.97 9.02 0.54
CA HIS A 36 2.10 9.23 1.99
C HIS A 36 2.60 10.63 2.37
N ASP A 37 3.43 11.25 1.52
CA ASP A 37 4.03 12.57 1.76
C ASP A 37 3.23 13.73 1.16
N ASP A 38 2.16 13.44 0.42
CA ASP A 38 1.34 14.47 -0.21
C ASP A 38 0.48 15.17 0.85
N ARG A 39 0.33 16.48 0.71
CA ARG A 39 -0.57 17.29 1.54
C ARG A 39 -1.83 17.65 0.78
N LEU A 40 -2.95 17.64 1.49
CA LEU A 40 -4.24 18.05 0.94
C LEU A 40 -4.57 19.49 1.34
N ASP A 41 -5.22 20.20 0.44
CA ASP A 41 -5.85 21.47 0.78
C ASP A 41 -7.09 21.19 1.66
N PRO A 42 -7.12 21.64 2.92
CA PRO A 42 -8.25 21.37 3.82
C PRO A 42 -9.61 21.85 3.29
N ARG A 43 -9.61 22.82 2.39
CA ARG A 43 -10.83 23.34 1.74
C ARG A 43 -11.61 22.30 0.97
N ILE A 44 -10.95 21.20 0.54
CA ILE A 44 -11.65 20.11 -0.14
C ILE A 44 -12.70 19.46 0.77
N ALA A 45 -12.46 19.48 2.08
CA ALA A 45 -13.28 18.84 3.10
C ALA A 45 -14.47 19.70 3.55
N GLU A 46 -14.52 21.00 3.25
CA GLU A 46 -15.55 21.91 3.74
C GLU A 46 -16.98 21.42 3.46
N GLY A 47 -17.69 21.01 4.51
CA GLY A 47 -19.04 20.49 4.45
C GLY A 47 -19.23 19.22 3.63
N ALA A 48 -18.16 18.49 3.34
CA ALA A 48 -18.16 17.28 2.52
C ALA A 48 -18.24 15.99 3.37
N LEU A 49 -18.70 14.91 2.76
CA LEU A 49 -18.42 13.55 3.20
C LEU A 49 -17.03 13.19 2.68
N VAL A 50 -16.07 13.00 3.57
CA VAL A 50 -14.68 12.70 3.22
C VAL A 50 -14.35 11.28 3.61
N ALA A 51 -13.82 10.48 2.69
CA ALA A 51 -13.32 9.14 2.97
C ALA A 51 -11.84 9.05 2.64
N PHE A 52 -11.04 8.60 3.58
CA PHE A 52 -9.68 8.12 3.37
C PHE A 52 -9.73 6.60 3.32
N VAL A 53 -9.26 6.01 2.24
CA VAL A 53 -9.31 4.55 2.02
C VAL A 53 -7.92 4.03 1.62
N ASP A 54 -7.45 3.01 2.31
CA ASP A 54 -6.10 2.46 2.17
C ASP A 54 -4.98 3.49 2.47
N ILE A 55 -5.32 4.57 3.12
CA ILE A 55 -4.40 5.62 3.55
C ILE A 55 -5.07 6.44 4.67
N ALA A 56 -4.28 7.05 5.53
CA ALA A 56 -4.80 7.98 6.55
C ALA A 56 -4.12 9.36 6.43
N PRO A 57 -4.79 10.45 6.83
CA PRO A 57 -4.18 11.77 6.90
C PRO A 57 -3.08 11.79 7.97
N SER A 58 -2.11 12.70 7.84
CA SER A 58 -1.15 12.97 8.91
C SER A 58 -1.85 13.51 10.16
N THR A 59 -1.17 13.50 11.32
CA THR A 59 -1.77 14.03 12.56
C THR A 59 -2.15 15.50 12.42
N ASP A 60 -1.27 16.30 11.82
CA ASP A 60 -1.50 17.74 11.61
C ASP A 60 -2.71 18.03 10.72
N GLU A 61 -3.01 17.12 9.75
CA GLU A 61 -4.14 17.28 8.84
C GLU A 61 -5.43 16.76 9.43
N LEU A 62 -5.37 15.73 10.29
CA LEU A 62 -6.53 14.98 10.76
C LEU A 62 -7.53 15.89 11.47
N GLU A 63 -7.09 16.71 12.42
CA GLU A 63 -7.95 17.65 13.14
C GLU A 63 -8.58 18.69 12.21
N THR A 64 -7.76 19.28 11.33
CA THR A 64 -8.22 20.30 10.39
C THR A 64 -9.26 19.76 9.41
N LEU A 65 -9.05 18.55 8.91
CA LEU A 65 -9.98 17.87 7.99
C LEU A 65 -11.28 17.48 8.72
N ALA A 66 -11.18 17.01 9.95
CA ALA A 66 -12.34 16.65 10.75
C ALA A 66 -13.18 17.88 11.14
N ASP A 67 -12.53 19.01 11.44
CA ASP A 67 -13.24 20.27 11.72
C ASP A 67 -14.00 20.79 10.48
N ALA A 68 -13.45 20.58 9.29
CA ALA A 68 -14.02 21.07 8.03
C ALA A 68 -15.09 20.14 7.46
N ALA A 69 -14.95 18.83 7.64
CA ALA A 69 -15.81 17.81 7.03
C ALA A 69 -17.18 17.73 7.74
N ALA A 70 -18.23 17.48 6.96
CA ALA A 70 -19.52 17.07 7.54
C ALA A 70 -19.43 15.68 8.18
N GLN A 71 -18.64 14.78 7.57
CA GLN A 71 -18.26 13.49 8.12
C GLN A 71 -16.92 13.07 7.54
N LEU A 72 -16.02 12.59 8.39
CA LEU A 72 -14.76 11.97 8.00
C LEU A 72 -14.84 10.47 8.27
N THR A 73 -14.50 9.68 7.27
CA THR A 73 -14.36 8.22 7.34
C THR A 73 -12.91 7.84 7.06
N ILE A 74 -12.28 7.01 7.88
CA ILE A 74 -10.94 6.46 7.66
C ILE A 74 -11.03 4.95 7.69
N LEU A 75 -10.64 4.30 6.59
CA LEU A 75 -10.58 2.85 6.42
C LEU A 75 -9.17 2.48 6.00
N ASP A 76 -8.39 1.92 6.92
CA ASP A 76 -6.97 1.65 6.65
C ASP A 76 -6.50 0.37 7.37
N HIS A 77 -5.40 -0.20 6.92
CA HIS A 77 -4.80 -1.42 7.50
C HIS A 77 -3.31 -1.27 7.80
N HIS A 78 -2.76 -0.06 7.69
CA HIS A 78 -1.37 0.21 8.01
C HIS A 78 -1.15 0.33 9.52
N VAL A 79 -0.30 -0.52 10.08
CA VAL A 79 0.00 -0.59 11.53
C VAL A 79 0.48 0.76 12.07
N THR A 80 1.32 1.46 11.34
CA THR A 80 1.85 2.77 11.73
C THR A 80 0.76 3.83 11.88
N ASN A 81 -0.21 3.85 10.97
CA ASN A 81 -1.37 4.74 11.02
C ASN A 81 -2.30 4.36 12.19
N GLN A 82 -2.56 3.08 12.37
CA GLN A 82 -3.34 2.58 13.50
C GLN A 82 -2.74 3.03 14.83
N GLN A 83 -1.45 2.77 15.05
CA GLN A 83 -0.77 3.13 16.30
C GLN A 83 -0.80 4.63 16.55
N ARG A 84 -0.55 5.43 15.52
CA ARG A 84 -0.54 6.88 15.58
C ARG A 84 -1.92 7.47 15.93
N ILE A 85 -2.97 7.00 15.26
CA ILE A 85 -4.32 7.57 15.42
C ILE A 85 -5.02 6.98 16.63
N LEU A 86 -5.03 5.66 16.84
CA LEU A 86 -5.70 5.03 17.97
C LEU A 86 -4.94 5.19 19.29
N GLY A 87 -3.64 5.52 19.24
CA GLY A 87 -2.85 5.83 20.43
C GLY A 87 -3.18 7.18 21.08
N ASP A 88 -3.87 8.05 20.37
CA ASP A 88 -4.32 9.36 20.86
C ASP A 88 -5.79 9.29 21.30
N TYR A 89 -6.00 9.06 22.59
CA TYR A 89 -7.34 8.91 23.17
C TYR A 89 -8.20 10.17 23.06
N GLU A 90 -7.60 11.35 23.28
CA GLU A 90 -8.32 12.63 23.24
C GLU A 90 -8.79 12.91 21.82
N LEU A 91 -7.94 12.66 20.83
CA LEU A 91 -8.29 12.76 19.42
C LEU A 91 -9.43 11.81 19.05
N MET A 92 -9.34 10.55 19.47
CA MET A 92 -10.36 9.53 19.14
C MET A 92 -11.72 9.86 19.75
N GLU A 93 -11.76 10.32 21.00
CA GLU A 93 -13.01 10.77 21.65
C GLU A 93 -13.61 11.94 20.88
N ALA A 94 -12.79 12.95 20.54
CA ALA A 94 -13.25 14.11 19.77
C ALA A 94 -13.77 13.72 18.37
N MET A 95 -13.17 12.74 17.71
CA MET A 95 -13.63 12.23 16.42
C MET A 95 -14.99 11.54 16.54
N GLN A 96 -15.18 10.70 17.55
CA GLN A 96 -16.43 9.97 17.78
C GLN A 96 -17.57 10.93 18.16
N ASP A 97 -17.31 11.90 19.01
CA ASP A 97 -18.32 12.90 19.42
C ASP A 97 -18.83 13.73 18.24
N ARG A 98 -18.00 13.93 17.21
CA ARG A 98 -18.37 14.64 15.98
C ARG A 98 -19.02 13.73 14.92
N GLY A 99 -19.17 12.44 15.21
CA GLY A 99 -19.79 11.48 14.30
C GLY A 99 -18.87 11.02 13.16
N HIS A 100 -17.54 11.16 13.30
CA HIS A 100 -16.58 10.61 12.36
C HIS A 100 -16.42 9.11 12.57
N PHE A 101 -16.00 8.41 11.51
CA PHE A 101 -15.82 6.96 11.53
C PHE A 101 -14.38 6.58 11.21
N ILE A 102 -13.71 5.88 12.12
CA ILE A 102 -12.33 5.42 11.98
C ILE A 102 -12.29 3.91 12.23
N HIS A 103 -11.81 3.16 11.25
CA HIS A 103 -11.73 1.71 11.34
C HIS A 103 -10.40 1.20 10.76
N PHE A 104 -9.68 0.43 11.56
CA PHE A 104 -8.46 -0.26 11.18
C PHE A 104 -8.63 -1.77 11.34
N ASP A 105 -8.30 -2.55 10.31
CA ASP A 105 -8.26 -4.01 10.37
C ASP A 105 -7.06 -4.55 9.57
N MET A 106 -6.05 -5.02 10.28
CA MET A 106 -4.81 -5.57 9.71
C MET A 106 -4.99 -6.90 8.97
N LYS A 107 -6.18 -7.50 9.05
CA LYS A 107 -6.49 -8.77 8.38
C LYS A 107 -7.24 -8.57 7.06
N ARG A 108 -7.48 -7.33 6.67
CA ARG A 108 -8.16 -6.95 5.44
C ARG A 108 -7.37 -5.88 4.71
N SER A 109 -7.38 -5.95 3.40
CA SER A 109 -6.82 -4.89 2.56
C SER A 109 -7.71 -3.65 2.54
N GLY A 110 -7.16 -2.51 2.15
CA GLY A 110 -7.91 -1.26 2.03
C GLY A 110 -9.12 -1.38 1.09
N ALA A 111 -8.96 -2.10 -0.03
CA ALA A 111 -10.04 -2.37 -0.97
C ALA A 111 -11.20 -3.16 -0.35
N MET A 112 -10.87 -4.18 0.44
CA MET A 112 -11.87 -5.00 1.10
C MET A 112 -12.57 -4.24 2.24
N LEU A 113 -11.83 -3.39 2.97
CA LEU A 113 -12.42 -2.51 3.99
C LEU A 113 -13.41 -1.53 3.37
N ALA A 114 -13.03 -0.90 2.26
CA ALA A 114 -13.88 0.04 1.54
C ALA A 114 -15.12 -0.66 0.97
N TRP A 115 -14.97 -1.86 0.38
CA TRP A 115 -16.14 -2.62 -0.11
C TRP A 115 -17.14 -2.92 0.99
N ASN A 116 -16.68 -3.48 2.10
CA ASN A 116 -17.57 -3.85 3.20
C ASN A 116 -18.27 -2.65 3.85
N HIS A 117 -17.65 -1.46 3.79
CA HIS A 117 -18.24 -0.24 4.35
C HIS A 117 -19.26 0.41 3.42
N PHE A 118 -18.92 0.52 2.13
CA PHE A 118 -19.74 1.26 1.16
C PHE A 118 -20.75 0.38 0.40
N ASN A 119 -20.56 -0.95 0.40
CA ASN A 119 -21.43 -1.93 -0.27
C ASN A 119 -21.81 -3.07 0.68
N PRO A 120 -22.37 -2.79 1.88
CA PRO A 120 -22.53 -3.78 2.95
C PRO A 120 -23.47 -4.94 2.60
N ASP A 121 -24.37 -4.72 1.64
CA ASP A 121 -25.36 -5.71 1.23
C ASP A 121 -24.92 -6.55 0.01
N GLU A 122 -23.69 -6.31 -0.49
CA GLU A 122 -23.15 -7.00 -1.65
C GLU A 122 -21.89 -7.79 -1.29
N GLU A 123 -21.79 -9.03 -1.82
CA GLU A 123 -20.56 -9.80 -1.68
C GLU A 123 -19.42 -9.14 -2.47
N PRO A 124 -18.20 -9.09 -1.91
CA PRO A 124 -17.08 -8.54 -2.62
C PRO A 124 -16.73 -9.38 -3.85
N PRO A 125 -16.52 -8.75 -5.02
CA PRO A 125 -16.13 -9.47 -6.22
C PRO A 125 -14.76 -10.14 -6.08
N ASP A 126 -14.56 -11.22 -6.84
CA ASP A 126 -13.29 -11.96 -6.83
C ASP A 126 -12.09 -11.06 -7.13
N LEU A 127 -12.26 -10.05 -7.97
CA LEU A 127 -11.23 -9.03 -8.23
C LEU A 127 -10.62 -8.48 -6.93
N LEU A 128 -11.43 -8.07 -5.97
CA LEU A 128 -10.95 -7.52 -4.69
C LEU A 128 -10.40 -8.60 -3.75
N ARG A 129 -10.91 -9.82 -3.82
CA ARG A 129 -10.37 -10.96 -3.07
C ARG A 129 -8.94 -11.28 -3.50
N TYR A 130 -8.67 -11.26 -4.81
CA TYR A 130 -7.33 -11.47 -5.36
C TYR A 130 -6.40 -10.30 -5.05
N VAL A 131 -6.87 -9.05 -5.12
CA VAL A 131 -6.10 -7.88 -4.70
C VAL A 131 -5.68 -8.01 -3.25
N GLN A 132 -6.61 -8.37 -2.34
CA GLN A 132 -6.30 -8.60 -0.92
C GLN A 132 -5.29 -9.72 -0.71
N ASP A 133 -5.43 -10.84 -1.43
CA ASP A 133 -4.54 -12.00 -1.30
C ASP A 133 -3.08 -11.64 -1.60
N GLN A 134 -2.86 -10.78 -2.60
CA GLN A 134 -1.54 -10.23 -2.90
C GLN A 134 -1.10 -9.18 -1.88
N ASP A 135 -1.96 -8.25 -1.52
CA ASP A 135 -1.61 -7.11 -0.68
C ASP A 135 -1.19 -7.55 0.73
N LEU A 136 -1.93 -8.51 1.31
CA LEU A 136 -1.60 -9.15 2.58
C LEU A 136 -0.51 -10.22 2.46
N TRP A 137 0.01 -10.46 1.25
CA TRP A 137 1.04 -11.46 0.95
C TRP A 137 0.66 -12.89 1.33
N ASN A 138 -0.63 -13.23 1.26
CA ASN A 138 -1.14 -14.56 1.63
C ASN A 138 -0.84 -15.62 0.56
N TRP A 139 -1.11 -15.31 -0.71
CA TRP A 139 -0.95 -16.20 -1.86
C TRP A 139 -1.71 -17.53 -1.70
N GLU A 140 -2.89 -17.47 -1.09
CA GLU A 140 -3.73 -18.64 -0.79
C GLU A 140 -4.74 -18.96 -1.90
N LEU A 141 -5.07 -17.95 -2.73
CA LEU A 141 -6.01 -18.14 -3.84
C LEU A 141 -5.34 -18.83 -5.04
N PRO A 142 -6.05 -19.71 -5.75
CA PRO A 142 -5.51 -20.38 -6.94
C PRO A 142 -5.02 -19.37 -7.98
N ASP A 143 -3.82 -19.59 -8.52
CA ASP A 143 -3.22 -18.76 -9.57
C ASP A 143 -3.14 -17.25 -9.26
N SER A 144 -3.08 -16.90 -7.96
CA SER A 144 -3.14 -15.52 -7.47
C SER A 144 -2.09 -14.62 -8.13
N GLU A 145 -0.87 -15.09 -8.30
CA GLU A 145 0.18 -14.31 -8.96
C GLU A 145 -0.19 -13.97 -10.42
N ALA A 146 -0.78 -14.91 -11.16
CA ALA A 146 -1.20 -14.67 -12.53
C ALA A 146 -2.37 -13.67 -12.59
N VAL A 147 -3.40 -13.87 -11.75
CA VAL A 147 -4.55 -12.97 -11.69
C VAL A 147 -4.11 -11.55 -11.34
N ASN A 148 -3.31 -11.38 -10.31
CA ASN A 148 -2.82 -10.06 -9.89
C ASN A 148 -1.88 -9.42 -10.91
N SER A 149 -1.07 -10.23 -11.64
CA SER A 149 -0.25 -9.73 -12.75
C SER A 149 -1.11 -9.23 -13.90
N ALA A 150 -2.24 -9.88 -14.18
CA ALA A 150 -3.21 -9.38 -15.15
C ALA A 150 -3.84 -8.08 -14.66
N ILE A 151 -4.38 -8.03 -13.43
CA ILE A 151 -4.96 -6.81 -12.82
C ILE A 151 -4.00 -5.63 -12.90
N GLY A 152 -2.76 -5.82 -12.47
CA GLY A 152 -1.72 -4.78 -12.47
C GLY A 152 -1.28 -4.30 -13.85
N SER A 153 -1.65 -5.01 -14.93
CA SER A 153 -1.38 -4.59 -16.32
C SER A 153 -2.41 -3.61 -16.87
N TYR A 154 -3.53 -3.44 -16.19
CA TYR A 154 -4.61 -2.54 -16.60
C TYR A 154 -4.49 -1.16 -15.94
N PRO A 155 -4.93 -0.10 -16.62
CA PRO A 155 -4.92 1.24 -16.05
C PRO A 155 -5.91 1.35 -14.88
N HIS A 156 -5.56 2.15 -13.88
CA HIS A 156 -6.42 2.49 -12.77
C HIS A 156 -7.51 3.47 -13.21
N ARG A 157 -8.58 2.92 -13.78
CA ARG A 157 -9.80 3.62 -14.24
C ARG A 157 -11.01 2.82 -13.84
N PHE A 158 -12.04 3.45 -13.33
CA PHE A 158 -13.21 2.78 -12.75
C PHE A 158 -13.94 1.89 -13.76
N GLU A 159 -14.13 2.37 -14.99
CA GLU A 159 -14.80 1.60 -16.04
C GLU A 159 -14.00 0.35 -16.43
N VAL A 160 -12.66 0.47 -16.43
CA VAL A 160 -11.78 -0.68 -16.70
C VAL A 160 -11.85 -1.71 -15.57
N TRP A 161 -11.96 -1.26 -14.33
CA TRP A 161 -12.11 -2.17 -13.20
C TRP A 161 -13.50 -2.83 -13.13
N ASP A 162 -14.56 -2.15 -13.61
CA ASP A 162 -15.86 -2.79 -13.83
C ASP A 162 -15.79 -3.91 -14.88
N GLU A 163 -15.07 -3.68 -15.98
CA GLU A 163 -14.81 -4.72 -16.99
C GLU A 163 -13.97 -5.87 -16.39
N LEU A 164 -12.93 -5.58 -15.63
CA LEU A 164 -12.10 -6.59 -14.95
C LEU A 164 -12.91 -7.43 -13.96
N ALA A 165 -13.75 -6.80 -13.15
CA ALA A 165 -14.63 -7.50 -12.20
C ALA A 165 -15.65 -8.43 -12.88
N SER A 166 -15.94 -8.20 -14.16
CA SER A 166 -16.83 -9.03 -14.96
C SER A 166 -16.14 -10.19 -15.67
N LYS A 167 -14.80 -10.20 -15.73
CA LYS A 167 -14.01 -11.28 -16.35
C LYS A 167 -14.01 -12.54 -15.49
N SER A 168 -13.91 -13.70 -16.12
CA SER A 168 -13.67 -14.94 -15.39
C SER A 168 -12.21 -15.00 -14.89
N ILE A 169 -12.01 -15.67 -13.77
CA ILE A 169 -10.67 -15.88 -13.22
C ILE A 169 -9.77 -16.62 -14.21
N GLU A 170 -10.29 -17.60 -14.94
CA GLU A 170 -9.54 -18.32 -15.97
C GLU A 170 -9.02 -17.40 -17.08
N SER A 171 -9.81 -16.38 -17.47
CA SER A 171 -9.38 -15.38 -18.46
C SER A 171 -8.23 -14.53 -17.91
N LEU A 172 -8.31 -14.08 -16.66
CA LEU A 172 -7.24 -13.33 -16.01
C LEU A 172 -5.97 -14.18 -15.83
N VAL A 173 -6.11 -15.46 -15.49
CA VAL A 173 -4.97 -16.40 -15.42
C VAL A 173 -4.26 -16.53 -16.76
N GLN A 174 -5.02 -16.67 -17.86
CA GLN A 174 -4.43 -16.76 -19.21
C GLN A 174 -3.65 -15.50 -19.58
N GLU A 175 -4.22 -14.31 -19.31
CA GLU A 175 -3.58 -13.03 -19.56
C GLU A 175 -2.31 -12.87 -18.68
N GLY A 176 -2.41 -13.12 -17.39
CA GLY A 176 -1.35 -12.88 -16.42
C GLY A 176 -0.19 -13.87 -16.48
N SER A 177 -0.44 -15.12 -16.89
CA SER A 177 0.62 -16.14 -16.94
C SER A 177 1.83 -15.76 -17.81
N SER A 178 1.61 -14.99 -18.87
CA SER A 178 2.71 -14.49 -19.73
C SER A 178 3.46 -13.34 -19.06
N ILE A 179 2.74 -12.52 -18.28
CA ILE A 179 3.31 -11.42 -17.51
C ILE A 179 4.17 -11.98 -16.38
N VAL A 180 3.68 -12.98 -15.64
CA VAL A 180 4.45 -13.68 -14.58
C VAL A 180 5.77 -14.19 -15.11
N ARG A 181 5.78 -14.88 -16.27
CA ARG A 181 7.04 -15.37 -16.86
C ARG A 181 8.04 -14.25 -17.18
N THR A 182 7.53 -13.10 -17.65
CA THR A 182 8.37 -11.94 -17.94
C THR A 182 8.90 -11.31 -16.65
N ASN A 183 8.02 -11.16 -15.65
CA ASN A 183 8.37 -10.62 -14.33
C ASN A 183 9.45 -11.47 -13.66
N GLN A 184 9.35 -12.81 -13.73
CA GLN A 184 10.34 -13.73 -13.18
C GLN A 184 11.74 -13.54 -13.80
N ILE A 185 11.80 -13.27 -15.10
CA ILE A 185 13.08 -12.96 -15.76
C ILE A 185 13.71 -11.68 -15.19
N GLU A 186 12.91 -10.66 -14.91
CA GLU A 186 13.40 -9.42 -14.30
C GLU A 186 13.82 -9.64 -12.84
N VAL A 187 13.06 -10.41 -12.06
CA VAL A 187 13.43 -10.79 -10.69
C VAL A 187 14.78 -11.53 -10.70
N ASP A 188 14.93 -12.56 -11.53
CA ASP A 188 16.16 -13.34 -11.64
C ASP A 188 17.36 -12.47 -12.05
N ARG A 189 17.12 -11.49 -12.92
CA ARG A 189 18.15 -10.53 -13.34
C ARG A 189 18.57 -9.64 -12.20
N ALA A 190 17.61 -9.05 -11.46
CA ALA A 190 17.89 -8.20 -10.30
C ALA A 190 18.66 -8.97 -9.22
N VAL A 191 18.21 -10.21 -8.91
CA VAL A 191 18.87 -11.08 -7.92
C VAL A 191 20.32 -11.42 -8.34
N ARG A 192 20.59 -11.63 -9.64
CA ARG A 192 21.96 -11.85 -10.13
C ARG A 192 22.88 -10.63 -9.97
N HIS A 193 22.33 -9.44 -10.15
CA HIS A 193 23.07 -8.16 -10.07
C HIS A 193 22.93 -7.45 -8.72
N ARG A 194 22.57 -8.20 -7.67
CA ARG A 194 22.45 -7.69 -6.32
C ARG A 194 23.79 -7.15 -5.80
N THR A 195 23.70 -6.28 -4.84
CA THR A 195 24.83 -5.73 -4.07
C THR A 195 24.63 -6.02 -2.58
N THR A 196 25.58 -5.58 -1.76
CA THR A 196 25.46 -5.59 -0.30
C THR A 196 25.36 -4.16 0.19
N LEU A 197 24.46 -3.92 1.12
CA LEU A 197 24.36 -2.67 1.88
C LEU A 197 24.62 -2.95 3.36
N ASN A 198 25.03 -1.90 4.08
CA ASN A 198 25.02 -1.87 5.54
C ASN A 198 23.84 -1.00 6.00
N ILE A 199 22.88 -1.59 6.68
CA ILE A 199 21.71 -0.87 7.19
C ILE A 199 21.64 -1.09 8.69
N SER A 200 21.70 0.00 9.48
CA SER A 200 21.72 -0.06 10.95
C SER A 200 22.79 -1.03 11.49
N GLY A 201 24.00 -1.03 10.87
CA GLY A 201 25.11 -1.88 11.27
C GLY A 201 25.00 -3.36 10.86
N ARG A 202 24.02 -3.71 10.02
CA ARG A 202 23.78 -5.08 9.52
C ARG A 202 24.03 -5.14 8.02
N SER A 203 24.80 -6.14 7.58
CA SER A 203 24.93 -6.44 6.15
C SER A 203 23.66 -7.05 5.61
N VAL A 204 23.20 -6.59 4.44
CA VAL A 204 22.00 -7.08 3.79
C VAL A 204 22.19 -7.13 2.28
N GLU A 205 21.66 -8.19 1.62
CA GLU A 205 21.59 -8.20 0.16
C GLU A 205 20.60 -7.15 -0.33
N ALA A 206 20.97 -6.43 -1.39
CA ALA A 206 20.13 -5.38 -1.96
C ALA A 206 20.15 -5.39 -3.48
N ALA A 207 19.08 -4.88 -4.08
CA ALA A 207 18.98 -4.67 -5.52
C ALA A 207 18.45 -3.27 -5.84
N ASN A 208 18.97 -2.67 -6.91
CA ASN A 208 18.40 -1.46 -7.47
C ASN A 208 17.29 -1.85 -8.45
N SER A 209 16.05 -1.52 -8.13
CA SER A 209 14.91 -1.75 -9.04
C SER A 209 13.76 -0.79 -8.79
N ARG A 210 13.11 -0.38 -9.88
CA ARG A 210 11.86 0.38 -9.85
C ARG A 210 10.63 -0.52 -9.97
N THR A 211 10.81 -1.73 -10.49
CA THR A 211 9.75 -2.71 -10.77
C THR A 211 9.96 -3.98 -9.98
N GLN A 212 8.94 -4.79 -9.80
CA GLN A 212 8.99 -6.09 -9.12
C GLN A 212 9.64 -6.04 -7.72
N ARG A 213 9.52 -4.91 -7.01
CA ARG A 213 10.26 -4.67 -5.76
C ARG A 213 9.98 -5.72 -4.70
N SER A 214 8.70 -6.04 -4.48
CA SER A 214 8.32 -7.06 -3.49
C SER A 214 8.84 -8.43 -3.85
N ALA A 215 8.68 -8.87 -5.11
CA ALA A 215 9.17 -10.17 -5.57
C ALA A 215 10.71 -10.27 -5.48
N ILE A 216 11.43 -9.21 -5.86
CA ILE A 216 12.90 -9.14 -5.72
C ILE A 216 13.30 -9.19 -4.25
N GLY A 217 12.63 -8.39 -3.41
CA GLY A 217 12.92 -8.32 -1.98
C GLY A 217 12.72 -9.67 -1.29
N HIS A 218 11.62 -10.36 -1.55
CA HIS A 218 11.37 -11.68 -1.01
C HIS A 218 12.36 -12.73 -1.54
N ALA A 219 12.65 -12.74 -2.85
CA ALA A 219 13.64 -13.65 -3.42
C ALA A 219 15.05 -13.47 -2.82
N LEU A 220 15.43 -12.23 -2.46
CA LEU A 220 16.69 -11.96 -1.75
C LEU A 220 16.60 -12.37 -0.27
N ALA A 221 15.47 -12.08 0.41
CA ALA A 221 15.27 -12.42 1.81
C ALA A 221 15.30 -13.95 2.06
N GLU A 222 14.74 -14.73 1.14
CA GLU A 222 14.79 -16.21 1.18
C GLU A 222 16.21 -16.77 1.19
N ARG A 223 17.16 -16.06 0.58
CA ARG A 223 18.57 -16.48 0.52
C ARG A 223 19.27 -16.44 1.87
N ARG A 224 18.81 -15.60 2.82
CA ARG A 224 19.39 -15.43 4.16
C ARG A 224 20.91 -15.28 4.12
N ALA A 225 21.43 -14.51 3.17
CA ALA A 225 22.86 -14.45 2.87
C ALA A 225 23.74 -14.03 4.06
N PHE A 226 23.18 -13.26 4.99
CA PHE A 226 23.84 -12.81 6.21
C PHE A 226 23.18 -13.35 7.51
N GLY A 227 22.38 -14.39 7.38
CA GLY A 227 21.71 -15.09 8.49
C GLY A 227 20.25 -14.70 8.69
N ASP A 228 19.95 -13.41 8.71
CA ASP A 228 18.59 -12.91 8.88
C ASP A 228 17.80 -12.96 7.56
N PRO A 229 16.48 -13.25 7.60
CA PRO A 229 15.64 -13.43 6.40
C PRO A 229 15.08 -12.09 5.91
N TRP A 230 15.94 -11.17 5.51
CA TRP A 230 15.54 -9.86 5.00
C TRP A 230 16.44 -9.35 3.88
N ALA A 231 15.94 -8.39 3.14
CA ALA A 231 16.63 -7.77 2.01
C ALA A 231 16.18 -6.33 1.81
N CYS A 232 16.93 -5.59 0.99
CA CYS A 232 16.60 -4.23 0.60
C CYS A 232 16.42 -4.14 -0.93
N VAL A 233 15.34 -3.49 -1.36
CA VAL A 233 15.22 -3.05 -2.76
C VAL A 233 15.16 -1.53 -2.76
N TYR A 234 16.11 -0.89 -3.44
CA TYR A 234 16.18 0.56 -3.48
C TYR A 234 16.01 1.10 -4.91
N ARG A 235 15.56 2.35 -4.99
CA ARG A 235 15.55 3.11 -6.24
C ARG A 235 16.14 4.48 -6.01
N ILE A 236 16.86 4.94 -7.01
CA ILE A 236 17.48 6.27 -6.99
C ILE A 236 16.53 7.23 -7.73
N GLU A 237 16.17 8.32 -7.08
CA GLU A 237 15.41 9.43 -7.66
C GLU A 237 16.22 10.71 -7.47
N THR A 238 16.23 11.56 -8.44
CA THR A 238 16.97 12.82 -8.58
C THR A 238 18.03 13.16 -7.50
N ARG A 239 17.68 13.21 -6.22
CA ARG A 239 18.57 13.55 -5.09
C ARG A 239 18.39 12.63 -3.88
N GLU A 240 17.50 11.67 -3.96
CA GLU A 240 17.09 10.80 -2.87
C GLU A 240 17.15 9.34 -3.30
N VAL A 241 17.32 8.49 -2.32
CA VAL A 241 17.24 7.04 -2.47
C VAL A 241 16.09 6.54 -1.60
N HIS A 242 15.10 5.96 -2.26
CA HIS A 242 14.00 5.31 -1.58
C HIS A 242 14.35 3.83 -1.40
N ALA A 243 14.50 3.39 -0.18
CA ALA A 243 14.77 2.00 0.17
C ALA A 243 13.52 1.35 0.74
N THR A 244 13.21 0.14 0.26
CA THR A 244 12.15 -0.70 0.82
C THR A 244 12.78 -1.97 1.34
N LEU A 245 12.55 -2.28 2.59
CA LEU A 245 13.00 -3.48 3.27
C LEU A 245 11.91 -4.54 3.19
N TYR A 246 12.31 -5.76 2.90
CA TYR A 246 11.42 -6.91 2.84
C TYR A 246 11.96 -8.02 3.73
N SER A 247 11.07 -8.74 4.40
CA SER A 247 11.45 -9.87 5.25
C SER A 247 10.46 -11.01 5.16
N ILE A 248 10.85 -12.16 5.72
CA ILE A 248 10.04 -13.37 5.77
C ILE A 248 9.87 -13.79 7.23
N GLY A 249 8.68 -14.30 7.54
CA GLY A 249 8.36 -14.81 8.86
C GLY A 249 8.31 -13.74 9.93
N ASP A 250 9.02 -13.95 11.04
CA ASP A 250 8.92 -13.09 12.21
C ASP A 250 9.92 -11.94 12.26
N PHE A 251 10.78 -11.80 11.27
CA PHE A 251 11.75 -10.70 11.23
C PHE A 251 11.06 -9.37 10.90
N ASP A 252 11.16 -8.40 11.80
CA ASP A 252 10.46 -7.11 11.71
C ASP A 252 11.36 -6.04 11.06
N VAL A 253 11.09 -5.72 9.80
CA VAL A 253 11.75 -4.61 9.09
C VAL A 253 11.07 -3.27 9.32
N GLY A 254 9.85 -3.25 9.84
CA GLY A 254 9.14 -2.02 10.20
C GLY A 254 9.87 -1.23 11.28
N THR A 255 10.39 -1.93 12.29
CA THR A 255 11.22 -1.33 13.33
C THR A 255 12.48 -0.69 12.74
N ILE A 256 13.20 -1.39 11.84
CA ILE A 256 14.41 -0.87 11.20
C ILE A 256 14.10 0.37 10.34
N ALA A 257 13.03 0.33 9.56
CA ALA A 257 12.62 1.47 8.75
C ALA A 257 12.24 2.68 9.62
N SER A 258 11.56 2.46 10.74
CA SER A 258 11.15 3.52 11.67
C SER A 258 12.35 4.19 12.34
N GLU A 259 13.41 3.45 12.69
CA GLU A 259 14.69 4.00 13.22
C GLU A 259 15.37 4.93 12.20
N LEU A 260 15.09 4.74 10.90
CA LEU A 260 15.62 5.54 9.79
C LEU A 260 14.65 6.63 9.31
N GLY A 261 13.60 6.92 10.10
CA GLY A 261 12.62 7.97 9.78
C GLY A 261 11.54 7.55 8.78
N GLY A 262 11.42 6.26 8.52
CA GLY A 262 10.40 5.66 7.65
C GLY A 262 9.31 4.92 8.39
N GLY A 263 8.73 3.88 7.75
CA GLY A 263 7.69 3.06 8.36
C GLY A 263 7.10 2.05 7.39
N GLY A 264 6.04 1.37 7.80
CA GLY A 264 5.33 0.37 7.00
C GLY A 264 4.87 -0.81 7.83
N HIS A 265 4.78 -1.98 7.18
CA HIS A 265 4.40 -3.24 7.80
C HIS A 265 5.63 -4.00 8.33
N LYS A 266 5.37 -4.99 9.20
CA LYS A 266 6.40 -5.88 9.75
C LYS A 266 7.32 -6.47 8.68
N ASN A 267 6.75 -6.93 7.58
CA ASN A 267 7.48 -7.63 6.53
C ASN A 267 7.73 -6.78 5.26
N ALA A 268 7.25 -5.54 5.21
CA ALA A 268 7.50 -4.59 4.12
C ALA A 268 7.43 -3.16 4.63
N ALA A 269 8.58 -2.49 4.72
CA ALA A 269 8.67 -1.13 5.24
C ALA A 269 9.72 -0.34 4.46
N GLY A 270 9.56 0.98 4.38
CA GLY A 270 10.44 1.82 3.59
C GLY A 270 10.92 3.05 4.32
N PHE A 271 12.04 3.58 3.85
CA PHE A 271 12.60 4.86 4.29
C PHE A 271 13.25 5.59 3.10
N THR A 272 13.47 6.87 3.27
CA THR A 272 14.12 7.71 2.25
C THR A 272 15.33 8.40 2.86
N VAL A 273 16.45 8.39 2.13
CA VAL A 273 17.67 9.11 2.51
C VAL A 273 18.18 9.93 1.34
N ASP A 274 18.93 10.98 1.61
CA ASP A 274 19.61 11.73 0.56
C ASP A 274 20.73 10.89 -0.09
N PHE A 275 21.07 11.27 -1.31
CA PHE A 275 22.04 10.53 -2.13
C PHE A 275 23.42 10.42 -1.48
N LYS A 276 23.86 11.48 -0.76
CA LYS A 276 25.17 11.50 -0.11
C LYS A 276 25.20 10.51 1.05
N THR A 277 24.20 10.57 1.92
CA THR A 277 24.05 9.63 3.06
C THR A 277 24.01 8.19 2.56
N PHE A 278 23.28 7.90 1.47
CA PHE A 278 23.24 6.55 0.91
C PHE A 278 24.63 6.04 0.50
N PHE A 279 25.42 6.87 -0.17
CA PHE A 279 26.76 6.48 -0.64
C PHE A 279 27.80 6.39 0.48
N GLU A 280 27.71 7.23 1.49
CA GLU A 280 28.69 7.27 2.58
C GLU A 280 28.41 6.23 3.67
N ASP A 281 27.14 5.99 4.00
CA ASP A 281 26.76 5.21 5.18
C ASP A 281 26.21 3.81 4.84
N PHE A 282 25.63 3.60 3.65
CA PHE A 282 24.95 2.35 3.30
C PHE A 282 25.72 1.48 2.31
N LEU A 283 26.47 2.06 1.37
CA LEU A 283 27.27 1.25 0.43
C LEU A 283 28.53 0.70 1.12
N VAL A 284 28.72 -0.63 0.96
CA VAL A 284 29.90 -1.34 1.51
C VAL A 284 30.99 -1.47 0.45
#